data_4036fc24403802c6944e39762159df8e
#
_entry.id   4036fc24403802c6944e39762159df8e
#
_cell.length_a   1.000
_cell.length_b   1.000
_cell.length_c   1.000
_cell.angle_alpha   90.00
_cell.angle_beta   90.00
_cell.angle_gamma   90.00
#
_symmetry.space_group_name_H-M   'P 1'
#
loop_
_entity.id
_entity.type
_entity.pdbx_description
1 polymer ?
#
loop_
_entity_poly.entity_id
_entity_poly.type
_entity_poly.pdbx_seq_one_letter_code
_entity_poly.pdbx_strand_id
1 'polypeptide(L)'
;PFFKKGPMTTMMATRGCPYACSFCDVPTNMGKKYRYRSAENLVEEIRFHQRTKGINNVLFKDSIFNLRKDDTIALCQELLRTGTKINWICNSRVDTMDPDMVRIMASAGCKVINFGVESMDTDVLKLMNKKQTLAGVASSIKLCTDLGIATTAYYMVGNEGETYSSYLRGLGNLINENPTLALFSIATAYPGTDQYKAAVSKGYLKDPKWYNNFSQRKSANGYLELPGFTIEQQIKAAKMSTGRFFLRPSKILEVFSH
;
A
#
# COMPACT_ATOMS: atom_id res chain seq x y z
N PRO A 1 3.23 15.23 12.41
CA PRO A 1 3.69 15.05 11.02
C PRO A 1 4.84 14.05 11.00
N PHE A 2 4.73 12.99 10.16
CA PHE A 2 5.72 11.91 10.05
C PHE A 2 7.05 12.37 9.40
N PHE A 3 7.02 13.51 8.73
CA PHE A 3 8.20 14.13 8.13
C PHE A 3 8.53 15.46 8.80
N LYS A 4 9.83 15.73 8.93
CA LYS A 4 10.30 17.09 9.18
C LYS A 4 9.90 17.96 7.99
N LYS A 5 9.52 19.22 8.24
CA LYS A 5 9.31 20.20 7.16
C LYS A 5 10.56 20.22 6.27
N GLY A 6 10.39 20.16 4.97
CA GLY A 6 11.50 20.19 4.02
C GLY A 6 11.16 19.51 2.69
N PRO A 7 12.04 19.64 1.71
CA PRO A 7 11.85 19.05 0.39
C PRO A 7 11.90 17.52 0.47
N MET A 8 11.14 16.90 -0.44
CA MET A 8 11.04 15.45 -0.59
C MET A 8 11.40 15.04 -2.02
N THR A 9 12.00 13.88 -2.18
CA THR A 9 12.17 13.21 -3.48
C THR A 9 11.49 11.87 -3.51
N THR A 10 11.18 11.39 -4.71
CA THR A 10 10.76 10.01 -4.93
C THR A 10 11.90 9.21 -5.55
N MET A 11 12.12 8.00 -5.05
CA MET A 11 13.15 7.07 -5.55
C MET A 11 12.54 5.70 -5.79
N MET A 12 13.23 4.88 -6.56
CA MET A 12 12.92 3.46 -6.72
C MET A 12 14.16 2.64 -6.41
N ALA A 13 14.09 1.81 -5.39
CA ALA A 13 15.11 0.82 -5.06
C ALA A 13 14.93 -0.46 -5.88
N THR A 14 13.67 -0.78 -6.25
CA THR A 14 13.31 -2.05 -6.87
C THR A 14 12.42 -1.88 -8.10
N ARG A 15 12.40 -2.89 -8.96
CA ARG A 15 11.45 -3.00 -10.07
C ARG A 15 10.99 -4.44 -10.24
N GLY A 16 9.71 -4.62 -10.62
CA GLY A 16 9.06 -5.91 -10.82
C GLY A 16 8.47 -6.48 -9.54
N CYS A 17 7.56 -7.43 -9.68
CA CYS A 17 6.88 -8.08 -8.57
C CYS A 17 6.56 -9.54 -8.96
N PRO A 18 7.02 -10.55 -8.19
CA PRO A 18 6.80 -11.96 -8.54
C PRO A 18 5.38 -12.46 -8.19
N TYR A 19 4.62 -11.67 -7.44
CA TYR A 19 3.26 -12.04 -7.06
C TYR A 19 2.28 -11.91 -8.24
N ALA A 20 1.18 -12.65 -8.16
CA ALA A 20 0.14 -12.71 -9.17
C ALA A 20 -1.23 -12.29 -8.61
N CYS A 21 -1.26 -11.16 -7.90
CA CYS A 21 -2.53 -10.58 -7.43
C CYS A 21 -3.41 -10.22 -8.63
N SER A 22 -4.67 -10.68 -8.65
CA SER A 22 -5.56 -10.61 -9.81
C SER A 22 -5.84 -9.19 -10.31
N PHE A 23 -5.80 -8.21 -9.41
CA PHE A 23 -6.09 -6.78 -9.67
C PHE A 23 -4.87 -5.96 -10.11
N CYS A 24 -3.65 -6.50 -9.93
CA CYS A 24 -2.42 -5.72 -10.00
C CYS A 24 -1.83 -5.68 -11.41
N ASP A 25 -1.53 -4.49 -11.91
CA ASP A 25 -0.94 -4.26 -13.22
C ASP A 25 0.61 -4.27 -13.22
N VAL A 26 1.24 -4.32 -12.04
CA VAL A 26 2.72 -4.30 -11.92
C VAL A 26 3.41 -5.40 -12.71
N PRO A 27 2.96 -6.67 -12.72
CA PRO A 27 3.57 -7.70 -13.54
C PRO A 27 3.52 -7.40 -15.04
N THR A 28 2.49 -6.68 -15.50
CA THR A 28 2.33 -6.27 -16.90
C THR A 28 3.26 -5.11 -17.26
N ASN A 29 3.42 -4.12 -16.37
CA ASN A 29 4.16 -2.89 -16.64
C ASN A 29 5.65 -3.00 -16.30
N MET A 30 6.01 -3.69 -15.22
CA MET A 30 7.38 -3.77 -14.69
C MET A 30 7.99 -5.17 -14.77
N GLY A 31 7.18 -6.18 -15.16
CA GLY A 31 7.57 -7.59 -15.23
C GLY A 31 7.55 -8.29 -13.86
N LYS A 32 7.66 -9.63 -13.92
CA LYS A 32 7.65 -10.50 -12.73
C LYS A 32 9.01 -10.64 -12.06
N LYS A 33 10.12 -10.37 -12.79
CA LYS A 33 11.48 -10.48 -12.24
C LYS A 33 11.74 -9.30 -11.30
N TYR A 34 11.93 -9.61 -10.01
CA TYR A 34 12.31 -8.61 -9.01
C TYR A 34 13.77 -8.24 -9.18
N ARG A 35 14.06 -6.95 -9.33
CA ARG A 35 15.39 -6.38 -9.49
C ARG A 35 15.59 -5.32 -8.43
N TYR A 36 16.73 -5.37 -7.74
CA TYR A 36 17.08 -4.43 -6.69
C TYR A 36 18.36 -3.69 -7.06
N ARG A 37 18.45 -2.40 -6.75
CA ARG A 37 19.65 -1.59 -6.90
C ARG A 37 20.59 -1.83 -5.69
N SER A 38 21.91 -1.73 -5.87
CA SER A 38 22.81 -1.90 -4.72
C SER A 38 22.60 -0.82 -3.66
N ALA A 39 22.91 -1.16 -2.42
CA ALA A 39 22.79 -0.25 -1.27
C ALA A 39 23.66 1.00 -1.47
N GLU A 40 24.89 0.82 -1.97
CA GLU A 40 25.84 1.89 -2.23
C GLU A 40 25.30 2.88 -3.27
N ASN A 41 24.73 2.35 -4.37
CA ASN A 41 24.17 3.18 -5.43
C ASN A 41 22.97 4.02 -4.93
N LEU A 42 22.12 3.42 -4.09
CA LEU A 42 20.98 4.14 -3.49
C LEU A 42 21.46 5.23 -2.51
N VAL A 43 22.43 4.92 -1.66
CA VAL A 43 22.95 5.88 -0.69
C VAL A 43 23.71 7.01 -1.38
N GLU A 44 24.45 6.73 -2.46
CA GLU A 44 25.11 7.75 -3.25
C GLU A 44 24.12 8.75 -3.86
N GLU A 45 23.02 8.26 -4.46
CA GLU A 45 21.95 9.11 -4.99
C GLU A 45 21.28 9.94 -3.90
N ILE A 46 21.00 9.36 -2.72
CA ILE A 46 20.46 10.07 -1.57
C ILE A 46 21.40 11.21 -1.16
N ARG A 47 22.69 10.93 -1.01
CA ARG A 47 23.70 11.92 -0.64
C ARG A 47 23.87 13.01 -1.71
N PHE A 48 23.75 12.67 -2.98
CA PHE A 48 23.69 13.66 -4.05
C PHE A 48 22.51 14.62 -3.87
N HIS A 49 21.31 14.11 -3.63
CA HIS A 49 20.14 14.94 -3.37
C HIS A 49 20.27 15.79 -2.10
N GLN A 50 20.90 15.26 -1.05
CA GLN A 50 21.17 16.01 0.17
C GLN A 50 22.11 17.19 -0.10
N ARG A 51 23.24 16.95 -0.78
CA ARG A 51 24.24 17.99 -1.06
C ARG A 51 23.74 19.06 -2.02
N THR A 52 23.00 18.67 -3.06
CA THR A 52 22.60 19.60 -4.13
C THR A 52 21.28 20.32 -3.86
N LYS A 53 20.37 19.72 -3.09
CA LYS A 53 19.00 20.21 -2.91
C LYS A 53 18.52 20.23 -1.46
N GLY A 54 19.34 19.84 -0.50
CA GLY A 54 18.96 19.77 0.92
C GLY A 54 17.84 18.75 1.21
N ILE A 55 17.66 17.73 0.36
CA ILE A 55 16.57 16.76 0.48
C ILE A 55 16.94 15.70 1.51
N ASN A 56 16.13 15.62 2.58
CA ASN A 56 16.27 14.60 3.64
C ASN A 56 15.02 13.70 3.78
N ASN A 57 14.00 13.92 2.97
CA ASN A 57 12.79 13.11 2.96
C ASN A 57 12.72 12.31 1.65
N VAL A 58 12.58 10.99 1.74
CA VAL A 58 12.56 10.08 0.59
C VAL A 58 11.29 9.23 0.61
N LEU A 59 10.58 9.20 -0.52
CA LEU A 59 9.48 8.29 -0.75
C LEU A 59 9.92 7.21 -1.74
N PHE A 60 10.13 6.00 -1.26
CA PHE A 60 10.38 4.85 -2.13
C PHE A 60 9.07 4.39 -2.78
N LYS A 61 8.99 4.55 -4.11
CA LYS A 61 7.82 4.24 -4.96
C LYS A 61 7.83 2.80 -5.51
N ASP A 62 8.48 1.92 -4.80
CA ASP A 62 8.54 0.51 -5.13
C ASP A 62 7.16 -0.16 -5.00
N SER A 63 6.90 -1.16 -5.82
CA SER A 63 5.68 -1.98 -5.66
C SER A 63 5.73 -2.80 -4.37
N ILE A 64 6.93 -3.31 -4.02
CA ILE A 64 7.26 -3.93 -2.74
C ILE A 64 8.74 -3.60 -2.48
N PHE A 65 8.99 -2.83 -1.43
CA PHE A 65 10.34 -2.40 -1.10
C PHE A 65 11.20 -3.51 -0.49
N ASN A 66 10.62 -4.26 0.44
CA ASN A 66 11.30 -5.20 1.33
C ASN A 66 11.07 -6.68 0.99
N LEU A 67 10.89 -7.01 -0.29
CA LEU A 67 10.65 -8.41 -0.70
C LEU A 67 11.87 -9.30 -0.40
N ARG A 68 13.07 -8.79 -0.59
CA ARG A 68 14.31 -9.48 -0.23
C ARG A 68 14.87 -8.85 1.03
N LYS A 69 14.82 -9.60 2.14
CA LYS A 69 15.26 -9.17 3.47
C LYS A 69 16.70 -8.63 3.45
N ASP A 70 17.61 -9.38 2.83
CA ASP A 70 19.05 -9.05 2.85
C ASP A 70 19.35 -7.73 2.14
N ASP A 71 18.71 -7.45 1.00
CA ASP A 71 18.89 -6.19 0.28
C ASP A 71 18.39 -5.00 1.11
N THR A 72 17.27 -5.16 1.81
CA THR A 72 16.72 -4.12 2.69
C THR A 72 17.64 -3.86 3.88
N ILE A 73 18.15 -4.92 4.50
CA ILE A 73 19.11 -4.83 5.61
C ILE A 73 20.39 -4.15 5.12
N ALA A 74 20.92 -4.54 3.96
CA ALA A 74 22.14 -3.95 3.38
C ALA A 74 21.99 -2.44 3.16
N LEU A 75 20.84 -1.98 2.62
CA LEU A 75 20.58 -0.55 2.48
C LEU A 75 20.54 0.17 3.84
N CYS A 76 19.85 -0.40 4.83
CA CYS A 76 19.77 0.19 6.15
C CYS A 76 21.14 0.26 6.83
N GLN A 77 21.95 -0.78 6.72
CA GLN A 77 23.33 -0.83 7.23
C GLN A 77 24.21 0.23 6.54
N GLU A 78 24.09 0.39 5.23
CA GLU A 78 24.86 1.38 4.48
C GLU A 78 24.48 2.83 4.85
N LEU A 79 23.17 3.11 5.05
CA LEU A 79 22.71 4.40 5.57
C LEU A 79 23.33 4.71 6.94
N LEU A 80 23.32 3.73 7.85
CA LEU A 80 23.88 3.86 9.20
C LEU A 80 25.40 4.00 9.16
N ARG A 81 26.10 3.18 8.38
CA ARG A 81 27.55 3.18 8.23
C ARG A 81 28.08 4.52 7.70
N THR A 82 27.37 5.10 6.72
CA THR A 82 27.77 6.38 6.09
C THR A 82 27.29 7.60 6.86
N GLY A 83 26.52 7.42 7.95
CA GLY A 83 25.89 8.52 8.68
C GLY A 83 24.83 9.28 7.87
N THR A 84 24.30 8.69 6.80
CA THR A 84 23.31 9.31 5.91
C THR A 84 21.93 9.30 6.57
N LYS A 85 21.53 10.43 7.15
CA LYS A 85 20.27 10.57 7.89
C LYS A 85 19.17 11.04 6.97
N ILE A 86 18.14 10.21 6.80
CA ILE A 86 16.94 10.52 6.03
C ILE A 86 15.69 10.10 6.81
N ASN A 87 14.55 10.72 6.50
CA ASN A 87 13.23 10.17 6.83
C ASN A 87 12.65 9.56 5.57
N TRP A 88 12.17 8.34 5.64
CA TRP A 88 11.69 7.68 4.44
C TRP A 88 10.42 6.87 4.66
N ILE A 89 9.70 6.70 3.57
CA ILE A 89 8.47 5.91 3.44
C ILE A 89 8.68 4.85 2.38
N CYS A 90 8.10 3.67 2.56
CA CYS A 90 8.05 2.64 1.53
C CYS A 90 6.70 1.95 1.47
N ASN A 91 6.46 1.24 0.35
CA ASN A 91 5.33 0.33 0.20
C ASN A 91 5.79 -1.09 0.50
N SER A 92 4.95 -1.85 1.20
CA SER A 92 5.23 -3.21 1.62
C SER A 92 3.99 -4.11 1.56
N ARG A 93 4.24 -5.39 1.73
CA ARG A 93 3.22 -6.40 1.98
C ARG A 93 3.34 -6.88 3.43
N VAL A 94 2.23 -7.25 4.03
CA VAL A 94 2.22 -7.77 5.41
C VAL A 94 2.95 -9.11 5.54
N ASP A 95 2.95 -9.92 4.47
CA ASP A 95 3.61 -11.24 4.43
C ASP A 95 5.13 -11.18 4.13
N THR A 96 5.70 -9.97 4.00
CA THR A 96 7.16 -9.76 3.86
C THR A 96 7.78 -9.13 5.11
N MET A 97 7.03 -8.99 6.19
CA MET A 97 7.52 -8.33 7.41
C MET A 97 8.31 -9.30 8.28
N ASP A 98 9.55 -8.92 8.55
CA ASP A 98 10.46 -9.64 9.44
C ASP A 98 10.88 -8.72 10.59
N PRO A 99 10.80 -9.16 11.87
CA PRO A 99 11.06 -8.28 13.02
C PRO A 99 12.45 -7.64 13.03
N ASP A 100 13.51 -8.38 12.66
CA ASP A 100 14.87 -7.86 12.68
C ASP A 100 15.10 -6.84 11.56
N MET A 101 14.55 -7.13 10.37
CA MET A 101 14.56 -6.20 9.26
C MET A 101 13.80 -4.90 9.62
N VAL A 102 12.64 -4.97 10.25
CA VAL A 102 11.86 -3.77 10.61
C VAL A 102 12.57 -2.96 11.69
N ARG A 103 13.25 -3.59 12.65
CA ARG A 103 14.07 -2.89 13.65
C ARG A 103 15.18 -2.07 12.99
N ILE A 104 15.92 -2.65 12.05
CA ILE A 104 16.97 -1.91 11.37
C ILE A 104 16.42 -0.82 10.44
N MET A 105 15.26 -1.05 9.80
CA MET A 105 14.55 -0.02 9.06
C MET A 105 14.19 1.18 9.94
N ALA A 106 13.66 0.95 11.14
CA ALA A 106 13.37 2.01 12.12
C ALA A 106 14.63 2.81 12.48
N SER A 107 15.74 2.13 12.79
CA SER A 107 17.02 2.73 13.13
C SER A 107 17.61 3.54 11.96
N ALA A 108 17.39 3.12 10.72
CA ALA A 108 17.83 3.79 9.49
C ALA A 108 16.86 4.91 9.03
N GLY A 109 15.86 5.26 9.84
CA GLY A 109 14.99 6.42 9.60
C GLY A 109 13.70 6.14 8.83
N CYS A 110 13.26 4.89 8.73
CA CYS A 110 11.91 4.56 8.23
C CYS A 110 10.85 5.20 9.13
N LYS A 111 9.96 5.99 8.57
CA LYS A 111 8.90 6.69 9.30
C LYS A 111 7.52 6.13 9.02
N VAL A 112 7.29 5.63 7.82
CA VAL A 112 5.99 5.11 7.42
C VAL A 112 6.17 3.88 6.54
N ILE A 113 5.39 2.84 6.80
CA ILE A 113 5.24 1.70 5.90
C ILE A 113 3.79 1.66 5.41
N ASN A 114 3.62 1.73 4.09
CA ASN A 114 2.32 1.61 3.46
C ASN A 114 2.06 0.14 3.14
N PHE A 115 1.02 -0.44 3.69
CA PHE A 115 0.60 -1.81 3.45
C PHE A 115 -0.54 -1.91 2.45
N GLY A 116 -0.36 -2.70 1.40
CA GLY A 116 -1.49 -3.18 0.61
C GLY A 116 -2.28 -4.21 1.42
N VAL A 117 -3.23 -3.78 2.23
CA VAL A 117 -4.14 -4.66 2.97
C VAL A 117 -5.24 -5.18 2.05
N GLU A 118 -5.78 -4.31 1.21
CA GLU A 118 -6.79 -4.48 0.17
C GLU A 118 -8.16 -4.92 0.70
N SER A 119 -8.24 -5.98 1.52
CA SER A 119 -9.46 -6.47 2.17
C SER A 119 -9.15 -7.11 3.53
N MET A 120 -10.10 -7.09 4.44
CA MET A 120 -10.12 -7.85 5.69
C MET A 120 -11.18 -8.96 5.67
N ASP A 121 -11.45 -9.51 4.48
CA ASP A 121 -12.27 -10.69 4.24
C ASP A 121 -11.42 -11.77 3.57
N THR A 122 -11.36 -12.96 4.18
CA THR A 122 -10.47 -14.04 3.73
C THR A 122 -10.86 -14.58 2.35
N ASP A 123 -12.15 -14.63 2.03
CA ASP A 123 -12.62 -15.18 0.76
C ASP A 123 -12.36 -14.19 -0.38
N VAL A 124 -12.54 -12.90 -0.12
CA VAL A 124 -12.15 -11.82 -1.05
C VAL A 124 -10.64 -11.87 -1.31
N LEU A 125 -9.80 -12.00 -0.28
CA LEU A 125 -8.34 -12.11 -0.44
C LEU A 125 -7.93 -13.33 -1.26
N LYS A 126 -8.63 -14.48 -1.13
CA LYS A 126 -8.40 -15.67 -1.98
C LYS A 126 -8.74 -15.39 -3.45
N LEU A 127 -9.89 -14.75 -3.74
CA LEU A 127 -10.27 -14.38 -5.10
C LEU A 127 -9.28 -13.37 -5.71
N MET A 128 -8.74 -12.45 -4.91
CA MET A 128 -7.69 -11.52 -5.32
C MET A 128 -6.32 -12.20 -5.53
N ASN A 129 -6.19 -13.49 -5.25
CA ASN A 129 -4.90 -14.20 -5.19
C ASN A 129 -3.86 -13.44 -4.31
N LYS A 130 -4.34 -12.81 -3.26
CA LYS A 130 -3.50 -12.08 -2.31
C LYS A 130 -3.18 -13.00 -1.13
N LYS A 131 -1.96 -13.56 -1.15
CA LYS A 131 -1.48 -14.53 -0.15
C LYS A 131 -1.12 -13.83 1.16
N GLN A 132 -2.11 -13.35 1.88
CA GLN A 132 -1.94 -12.76 3.22
C GLN A 132 -3.06 -13.24 4.14
N THR A 133 -2.84 -13.16 5.44
CA THR A 133 -3.82 -13.52 6.48
C THR A 133 -4.21 -12.29 7.28
N LEU A 134 -5.40 -12.31 7.89
CA LEU A 134 -5.84 -11.25 8.78
C LEU A 134 -4.90 -11.11 10.00
N ALA A 135 -4.45 -12.23 10.55
CA ALA A 135 -3.45 -12.25 11.64
C ALA A 135 -2.11 -11.61 11.20
N GLY A 136 -1.70 -11.83 9.95
CA GLY A 136 -0.51 -11.18 9.38
C GLY A 136 -0.66 -9.66 9.26
N VAL A 137 -1.85 -9.16 8.95
CA VAL A 137 -2.14 -7.71 8.96
C VAL A 137 -1.99 -7.17 10.38
N ALA A 138 -2.65 -7.79 11.36
CA ALA A 138 -2.60 -7.41 12.77
C ALA A 138 -1.16 -7.37 13.30
N SER A 139 -0.41 -8.47 13.11
CA SER A 139 0.97 -8.57 13.60
C SER A 139 1.91 -7.55 12.96
N SER A 140 1.73 -7.25 11.66
CA SER A 140 2.56 -6.28 10.95
C SER A 140 2.30 -4.85 11.41
N ILE A 141 1.03 -4.48 11.61
CA ILE A 141 0.65 -3.17 12.15
C ILE A 141 1.21 -3.01 13.56
N LYS A 142 1.01 -4.02 14.42
CA LYS A 142 1.54 -4.02 15.79
C LYS A 142 3.06 -3.88 15.82
N LEU A 143 3.79 -4.67 15.03
CA LEU A 143 5.25 -4.62 14.94
C LEU A 143 5.76 -3.20 14.59
N CYS A 144 5.13 -2.56 13.60
CA CYS A 144 5.47 -1.19 13.22
C CYS A 144 5.20 -0.20 14.35
N THR A 145 4.02 -0.31 14.99
CA THR A 145 3.63 0.57 16.11
C THR A 145 4.60 0.45 17.27
N ASP A 146 4.97 -0.77 17.68
CA ASP A 146 5.92 -1.04 18.76
C ASP A 146 7.31 -0.44 18.49
N LEU A 147 7.68 -0.26 17.19
CA LEU A 147 8.94 0.33 16.76
C LEU A 147 8.84 1.82 16.37
N GLY A 148 7.71 2.46 16.63
CA GLY A 148 7.50 3.88 16.31
C GLY A 148 7.42 4.20 14.81
N ILE A 149 7.11 3.19 13.97
CA ILE A 149 6.87 3.36 12.53
C ILE A 149 5.36 3.50 12.30
N ALA A 150 4.95 4.59 11.70
CA ALA A 150 3.57 4.78 11.30
C ALA A 150 3.17 3.81 10.16
N THR A 151 1.90 3.42 10.12
CA THR A 151 1.39 2.53 9.08
C THR A 151 0.26 3.16 8.30
N THR A 152 0.25 2.97 6.98
CA THR A 152 -0.90 3.29 6.12
C THR A 152 -1.48 2.00 5.57
N ALA A 153 -2.75 1.74 5.79
CA ALA A 153 -3.46 0.64 5.16
C ALA A 153 -4.11 1.11 3.85
N TYR A 154 -3.69 0.57 2.71
CA TYR A 154 -4.44 0.68 1.46
C TYR A 154 -5.55 -0.36 1.47
N TYR A 155 -6.78 0.07 1.31
CA TYR A 155 -7.97 -0.76 1.40
C TYR A 155 -8.87 -0.55 0.19
N MET A 156 -9.24 -1.63 -0.47
CA MET A 156 -10.06 -1.60 -1.68
C MET A 156 -11.54 -1.82 -1.35
N VAL A 157 -12.40 -1.21 -2.13
CA VAL A 157 -13.86 -1.28 -2.04
C VAL A 157 -14.39 -1.84 -3.35
N GLY A 158 -15.23 -2.85 -3.30
CA GLY A 158 -15.85 -3.42 -4.52
C GLY A 158 -14.95 -4.42 -5.23
N ASN A 159 -14.26 -5.28 -4.48
CA ASN A 159 -13.53 -6.41 -5.04
C ASN A 159 -14.49 -7.53 -5.47
N GLU A 160 -14.09 -8.34 -6.43
CA GLU A 160 -14.85 -9.51 -6.83
C GLU A 160 -15.16 -10.41 -5.63
N GLY A 161 -16.40 -10.88 -5.52
CA GLY A 161 -16.91 -11.67 -4.39
C GLY A 161 -17.29 -10.87 -3.15
N GLU A 162 -17.04 -9.56 -3.13
CA GLU A 162 -17.42 -8.69 -2.02
C GLU A 162 -18.89 -8.30 -2.11
N THR A 163 -19.57 -8.29 -0.98
CA THR A 163 -20.90 -7.74 -0.80
C THR A 163 -20.84 -6.50 0.09
N TYR A 164 -21.86 -5.66 0.08
CA TYR A 164 -21.89 -4.51 0.99
C TYR A 164 -21.74 -4.91 2.47
N SER A 165 -22.37 -6.02 2.88
CA SER A 165 -22.29 -6.51 4.26
C SER A 165 -20.91 -7.08 4.60
N SER A 166 -20.27 -7.86 3.70
CA SER A 166 -18.90 -8.37 3.93
C SER A 166 -17.88 -7.24 3.97
N TYR A 167 -18.04 -6.23 3.11
CA TYR A 167 -17.24 -5.02 3.15
C TYR A 167 -17.31 -4.30 4.51
N LEU A 168 -18.52 -4.12 5.05
CA LEU A 168 -18.70 -3.46 6.36
C LEU A 168 -18.06 -4.25 7.51
N ARG A 169 -18.12 -5.57 7.49
CA ARG A 169 -17.42 -6.41 8.47
C ARG A 169 -15.89 -6.24 8.33
N GLY A 170 -15.38 -6.31 7.10
CA GLY A 170 -13.96 -6.10 6.82
C GLY A 170 -13.47 -4.73 7.25
N LEU A 171 -14.25 -3.67 7.02
CA LEU A 171 -13.96 -2.33 7.50
C LEU A 171 -13.88 -2.28 9.04
N GLY A 172 -14.81 -2.95 9.74
CA GLY A 172 -14.78 -3.08 11.20
C GLY A 172 -13.50 -3.75 11.67
N ASN A 173 -13.09 -4.85 11.03
CA ASN A 173 -11.85 -5.54 11.33
C ASN A 173 -10.63 -4.62 11.13
N LEU A 174 -10.54 -3.89 10.00
CA LEU A 174 -9.45 -2.94 9.77
C LEU A 174 -9.40 -1.84 10.84
N ILE A 175 -10.57 -1.34 11.24
CA ILE A 175 -10.69 -0.32 12.29
C ILE A 175 -10.13 -0.83 13.61
N ASN A 176 -10.39 -2.07 13.97
CA ASN A 176 -9.89 -2.70 15.20
C ASN A 176 -8.37 -2.87 15.20
N GLU A 177 -7.75 -3.15 14.03
CA GLU A 177 -6.30 -3.23 13.90
C GLU A 177 -5.60 -1.86 14.04
N ASN A 178 -6.35 -0.78 13.94
CA ASN A 178 -5.94 0.58 14.20
C ASN A 178 -4.63 1.05 13.50
N PRO A 179 -4.47 0.86 12.18
CA PRO A 179 -3.34 1.46 11.48
C PRO A 179 -3.33 2.99 11.69
N THR A 180 -2.18 3.63 11.54
CA THR A 180 -2.06 5.09 11.73
C THR A 180 -2.93 5.85 10.73
N LEU A 181 -2.90 5.42 9.47
CA LEU A 181 -3.70 5.97 8.38
C LEU A 181 -4.39 4.83 7.61
N ALA A 182 -5.49 5.14 6.94
CA ALA A 182 -6.11 4.27 5.95
C ALA A 182 -6.53 5.07 4.71
N LEU A 183 -6.31 4.49 3.53
CA LEU A 183 -6.75 5.04 2.25
C LEU A 183 -7.71 4.05 1.60
N PHE A 184 -8.92 4.53 1.32
CA PHE A 184 -10.00 3.74 0.73
C PHE A 184 -10.13 4.09 -0.75
N SER A 185 -9.91 3.11 -1.63
CA SER A 185 -10.04 3.26 -3.08
C SER A 185 -11.00 2.22 -3.65
N ILE A 186 -11.79 2.60 -4.64
CA ILE A 186 -12.69 1.66 -5.30
C ILE A 186 -11.86 0.80 -6.26
N ALA A 187 -12.13 -0.52 -6.24
CA ALA A 187 -11.47 -1.48 -7.11
C ALA A 187 -11.73 -1.11 -8.58
N THR A 188 -10.64 -0.92 -9.31
CA THR A 188 -10.69 -0.56 -10.73
C THR A 188 -10.08 -1.68 -11.55
N ALA A 189 -10.84 -2.22 -12.50
CA ALA A 189 -10.38 -3.33 -13.34
C ALA A 189 -9.44 -2.80 -14.44
N TYR A 190 -8.14 -2.77 -14.18
CA TYR A 190 -7.15 -2.30 -15.15
C TYR A 190 -6.94 -3.31 -16.28
N PRO A 191 -6.92 -2.86 -17.57
CA PRO A 191 -6.61 -3.72 -18.71
C PRO A 191 -5.28 -4.47 -18.51
N GLY A 192 -5.25 -5.74 -18.94
CA GLY A 192 -4.09 -6.61 -18.77
C GLY A 192 -4.09 -7.42 -17.46
N THR A 193 -4.93 -7.07 -16.49
CA THR A 193 -5.08 -7.81 -15.23
C THR A 193 -6.08 -8.96 -15.35
N ASP A 194 -5.93 -9.97 -14.49
CA ASP A 194 -6.89 -11.09 -14.45
C ASP A 194 -8.28 -10.63 -13.93
N GLN A 195 -8.31 -9.64 -13.03
CA GLN A 195 -9.55 -9.00 -12.59
C GLN A 195 -10.29 -8.36 -13.76
N TYR A 196 -9.59 -7.68 -14.68
CA TYR A 196 -10.22 -7.11 -15.87
C TYR A 196 -10.82 -8.19 -16.78
N LYS A 197 -10.07 -9.27 -17.05
CA LYS A 197 -10.56 -10.39 -17.86
C LYS A 197 -11.80 -11.04 -17.25
N ALA A 198 -11.78 -11.29 -15.94
CA ALA A 198 -12.91 -11.82 -15.20
C ALA A 198 -14.11 -10.87 -15.23
N ALA A 199 -13.88 -9.58 -15.04
CA ALA A 199 -14.94 -8.57 -15.06
C ALA A 199 -15.63 -8.45 -16.43
N VAL A 200 -14.86 -8.53 -17.52
CA VAL A 200 -15.41 -8.56 -18.89
C VAL A 200 -16.24 -9.83 -19.11
N SER A 201 -15.71 -10.99 -18.77
CA SER A 201 -16.37 -12.29 -19.00
C SER A 201 -17.67 -12.45 -18.19
N LYS A 202 -17.73 -11.83 -17.00
CA LYS A 202 -18.91 -11.86 -16.10
C LYS A 202 -19.88 -10.71 -16.32
N GLY A 203 -19.60 -9.79 -17.24
CA GLY A 203 -20.43 -8.62 -17.49
C GLY A 203 -20.45 -7.60 -16.34
N TYR A 204 -19.42 -7.55 -15.52
CA TYR A 204 -19.33 -6.62 -14.39
C TYR A 204 -18.87 -5.21 -14.79
N LEU A 205 -18.38 -5.01 -16.00
CA LEU A 205 -18.01 -3.69 -16.52
C LEU A 205 -19.12 -3.14 -17.42
N LYS A 206 -19.61 -1.94 -17.11
CA LYS A 206 -20.59 -1.23 -17.96
C LYS A 206 -20.03 -0.89 -19.33
N ASP A 207 -18.75 -0.52 -19.39
CA ASP A 207 -17.99 -0.26 -20.62
C ASP A 207 -16.64 -1.01 -20.55
N PRO A 208 -16.48 -2.12 -21.28
CA PRO A 208 -15.20 -2.82 -21.33
C PRO A 208 -14.03 -1.99 -21.87
N LYS A 209 -14.31 -0.92 -22.64
CA LYS A 209 -13.30 -0.01 -23.19
C LYS A 209 -13.19 1.30 -22.43
N TRP A 210 -13.59 1.32 -21.16
CA TRP A 210 -13.60 2.51 -20.30
C TRP A 210 -12.27 3.28 -20.29
N TYR A 211 -11.15 2.61 -20.48
CA TYR A 211 -9.81 3.19 -20.50
C TYR A 211 -9.57 4.12 -21.70
N ASN A 212 -10.33 4.02 -22.80
CA ASN A 212 -10.23 4.94 -23.93
C ASN A 212 -10.60 6.39 -23.53
N ASN A 213 -11.44 6.53 -22.49
CA ASN A 213 -11.87 7.81 -21.95
C ASN A 213 -11.35 8.02 -20.51
N PHE A 214 -10.22 7.39 -20.17
CA PHE A 214 -9.66 7.45 -18.82
C PHE A 214 -9.23 8.87 -18.47
N SER A 215 -9.78 9.39 -17.41
CA SER A 215 -9.20 10.49 -16.64
C SER A 215 -9.32 10.11 -15.17
N GLN A 216 -8.40 10.59 -14.33
CA GLN A 216 -8.46 10.31 -12.87
C GLN A 216 -9.82 10.67 -12.24
N ARG A 217 -10.55 11.63 -12.83
CA ARG A 217 -11.91 12.02 -12.40
C ARG A 217 -13.02 11.14 -12.95
N LYS A 218 -12.74 10.29 -13.95
CA LYS A 218 -13.72 9.39 -14.61
C LYS A 218 -13.36 7.91 -14.44
N SER A 219 -12.54 7.57 -13.46
CA SER A 219 -12.16 6.18 -13.14
C SER A 219 -13.36 5.29 -12.77
N ALA A 220 -14.49 5.90 -12.40
CA ALA A 220 -15.73 5.19 -12.08
C ALA A 220 -16.21 4.23 -13.18
N ASN A 221 -15.85 4.47 -14.43
CA ASN A 221 -16.19 3.57 -15.54
C ASN A 221 -15.46 2.21 -15.48
N GLY A 222 -14.33 2.14 -14.75
CA GLY A 222 -13.58 0.90 -14.52
C GLY A 222 -13.98 0.16 -13.24
N TYR A 223 -15.00 0.65 -12.53
CA TYR A 223 -15.51 0.00 -11.32
C TYR A 223 -16.38 -1.19 -11.68
N LEU A 224 -16.45 -2.16 -10.77
CA LEU A 224 -17.16 -3.41 -10.97
C LEU A 224 -18.62 -3.27 -10.51
N GLU A 225 -19.59 -3.48 -11.39
CA GLU A 225 -20.99 -3.65 -10.99
C GLU A 225 -21.19 -5.07 -10.45
N LEU A 226 -21.10 -5.23 -9.14
CA LEU A 226 -21.12 -6.54 -8.49
C LEU A 226 -22.51 -6.95 -8.03
N PRO A 227 -22.87 -8.24 -8.08
CA PRO A 227 -24.07 -8.76 -7.44
C PRO A 227 -24.05 -8.43 -5.93
N GLY A 228 -25.00 -7.64 -5.44
CA GLY A 228 -25.10 -7.26 -4.02
C GLY A 228 -24.12 -6.17 -3.55
N PHE A 229 -23.37 -5.53 -4.48
CA PHE A 229 -22.54 -4.37 -4.15
C PHE A 229 -22.38 -3.45 -5.37
N THR A 230 -23.40 -2.65 -5.65
CA THR A 230 -23.45 -1.77 -6.83
C THR A 230 -22.37 -0.68 -6.77
N ILE A 231 -22.03 -0.12 -7.94
CA ILE A 231 -21.05 1.00 -8.05
C ILE A 231 -21.46 2.18 -7.15
N GLU A 232 -22.76 2.49 -7.10
CA GLU A 232 -23.27 3.56 -6.24
C GLU A 232 -23.01 3.27 -4.75
N GLN A 233 -23.29 2.04 -4.32
CA GLN A 233 -23.01 1.59 -2.96
C GLN A 233 -21.51 1.63 -2.65
N GLN A 234 -20.64 1.25 -3.59
CA GLN A 234 -19.17 1.30 -3.44
C GLN A 234 -18.68 2.74 -3.25
N ILE A 235 -19.16 3.69 -4.06
CA ILE A 235 -18.83 5.12 -3.93
C ILE A 235 -19.24 5.66 -2.56
N LYS A 236 -20.46 5.33 -2.12
CA LYS A 236 -20.97 5.72 -0.80
C LYS A 236 -20.16 5.07 0.33
N ALA A 237 -19.82 3.79 0.19
CA ALA A 237 -19.01 3.05 1.14
C ALA A 237 -17.60 3.63 1.29
N ALA A 238 -16.92 3.96 0.19
CA ALA A 238 -15.58 4.56 0.23
C ALA A 238 -15.57 5.90 0.99
N LYS A 239 -16.55 6.78 0.72
CA LYS A 239 -16.71 8.06 1.44
C LYS A 239 -16.99 7.84 2.92
N MET A 240 -17.93 6.95 3.25
CA MET A 240 -18.30 6.60 4.63
C MET A 240 -17.11 6.04 5.40
N SER A 241 -16.30 5.18 4.76
CA SER A 241 -15.15 4.53 5.40
C SER A 241 -14.11 5.52 5.87
N THR A 242 -13.83 6.55 5.06
CA THR A 242 -12.94 7.64 5.45
C THR A 242 -13.44 8.32 6.71
N GLY A 243 -14.72 8.70 6.75
CA GLY A 243 -15.34 9.30 7.94
C GLY A 243 -15.27 8.37 9.16
N ARG A 244 -15.71 7.10 9.01
CA ARG A 244 -15.69 6.12 10.10
C ARG A 244 -14.28 5.85 10.63
N PHE A 245 -13.27 5.88 9.77
CA PHE A 245 -11.90 5.65 10.18
C PHE A 245 -11.30 6.83 10.94
N PHE A 246 -11.44 8.06 10.45
CA PHE A 246 -10.76 9.23 11.00
C PHE A 246 -11.55 9.97 12.09
N LEU A 247 -12.89 9.86 12.12
CA LEU A 247 -13.72 10.52 13.12
C LEU A 247 -13.93 9.70 14.40
N ARG A 248 -13.17 8.62 14.60
CA ARG A 248 -13.20 7.86 15.85
C ARG A 248 -12.62 8.70 17.00
N PRO A 249 -13.21 8.62 18.20
CA PRO A 249 -12.68 9.35 19.35
C PRO A 249 -11.19 9.09 19.60
N SER A 250 -10.74 7.82 19.46
CA SER A 250 -9.33 7.45 19.60
C SER A 250 -8.40 8.14 18.60
N LYS A 251 -8.83 8.31 17.33
CA LYS A 251 -8.04 8.99 16.30
C LYS A 251 -8.05 10.49 16.46
N ILE A 252 -9.17 11.06 16.89
CA ILE A 252 -9.28 12.48 17.21
C ILE A 252 -8.33 12.83 18.35
N LEU A 253 -8.33 12.05 19.43
CA LEU A 253 -7.41 12.25 20.56
C LEU A 253 -5.94 12.13 20.16
N GLU A 254 -5.59 11.15 19.28
CA GLU A 254 -4.24 10.98 18.76
C GLU A 254 -3.73 12.22 18.00
N VAL A 255 -4.60 12.91 17.25
CA VAL A 255 -4.25 14.16 16.54
C VAL A 255 -3.96 15.31 17.49
N PHE A 256 -4.64 15.37 18.62
CA PHE A 256 -4.44 16.43 19.62
C PHE A 256 -3.31 16.13 20.63
N SER A 257 -2.76 14.93 20.63
CA SER A 257 -1.65 14.52 21.49
C SER A 257 -0.26 14.73 20.86
N HIS A 258 -0.21 15.23 19.63
CA HIS A 258 1.00 15.55 18.84
C HIS A 258 0.97 17.01 18.36
#